data_9e24eb2529170ea8250db20687ca7576
#
_entry.id   9e24eb2529170ea8250db20687ca7576
#
_cell.length_a   1.000
_cell.length_b   1.000
_cell.length_c   1.000
_cell.angle_alpha   90.00
_cell.angle_beta   90.00
_cell.angle_gamma   90.00
#
_symmetry.space_group_name_H-M   'P 1'
#
loop_
_entity.id
_entity.type
_entity.pdbx_description
1 polymer ?
#
loop_
_entity_poly.entity_id
_entity_poly.type
_entity_poly.pdbx_seq_one_letter_code
_entity_poly.pdbx_strand_id
1 'polypeptide(L)'
;MGAVYFWRTAKYTAMHRIFLLFFSFLFFFQLHAQIKPGTVKGIVFDTSSKKGLAYATVSIVDTKDSTLIRFTRADSLGNFLFKTLGKGKYLLSASYVGFVPVWRNIEVKDGHELDLGNIEMTDLLKAGNVTVTAKRAPVTINNDTLEFNTENFKTQPNAVVEDLLKKLPGVTVDNDGTVRVNGQKINRVLVNGKEFFTGDPKMATKNLDADAVDKVQVFDKKSDRAEFTGVDDGQSEKAINLKLKKDRNNSLFGKIAAGAGTDSRYDAQTNINKFKGDQQFSFIGMDNNTNKQGFSISDVLNFTGELSRGMKSGSGITINMGGGGGDN
;
A
#
# COMPACT_ATOMS: atom_id res chain seq x y z
N MET A 1 -42.47 -59.58 31.54
CA MET A 1 -41.42 -59.03 30.66
C MET A 1 -41.78 -57.74 29.93
N GLY A 2 -42.97 -57.19 30.00
CA GLY A 2 -43.38 -55.99 29.24
C GLY A 2 -43.06 -54.62 29.86
N ALA A 3 -42.89 -54.53 31.19
CA ALA A 3 -42.73 -53.24 31.88
C ALA A 3 -41.35 -52.61 31.71
N VAL A 4 -40.29 -53.39 31.51
CA VAL A 4 -38.90 -52.90 31.39
C VAL A 4 -38.65 -52.25 30.02
N TYR A 5 -39.33 -52.71 28.97
CA TYR A 5 -39.22 -52.11 27.62
C TYR A 5 -39.91 -50.76 27.52
N PHE A 6 -41.01 -50.56 28.22
CA PHE A 6 -41.75 -49.29 28.19
C PHE A 6 -40.99 -48.16 28.86
N TRP A 7 -40.27 -48.41 29.94
CA TRP A 7 -39.45 -47.43 30.63
C TRP A 7 -38.19 -47.04 29.86
N ARG A 8 -37.65 -47.94 29.07
CA ARG A 8 -36.44 -47.69 28.26
C ARG A 8 -36.74 -46.79 27.07
N THR A 9 -37.86 -46.99 26.37
CA THR A 9 -38.29 -46.17 25.24
C THR A 9 -38.71 -44.76 25.66
N ALA A 10 -39.36 -44.60 26.83
CA ALA A 10 -39.75 -43.29 27.37
C ALA A 10 -38.54 -42.42 27.72
N LYS A 11 -37.44 -43.00 28.21
CA LYS A 11 -36.20 -42.24 28.47
C LYS A 11 -35.52 -41.75 27.20
N TYR A 12 -35.49 -42.55 26.13
CA TYR A 12 -34.90 -42.15 24.86
C TYR A 12 -35.68 -41.03 24.17
N THR A 13 -37.01 -41.08 24.22
CA THR A 13 -37.87 -40.04 23.65
C THR A 13 -37.79 -38.73 24.43
N ALA A 14 -37.65 -38.76 25.75
CA ALA A 14 -37.43 -37.57 26.58
C ALA A 14 -36.06 -36.95 26.30
N MET A 15 -35.01 -37.73 26.18
CA MET A 15 -33.65 -37.28 25.89
C MET A 15 -33.54 -36.66 24.50
N HIS A 16 -34.23 -37.21 23.49
CA HIS A 16 -34.29 -36.60 22.14
C HIS A 16 -35.02 -35.25 22.14
N ARG A 17 -36.10 -35.14 22.92
CA ARG A 17 -36.85 -33.89 23.03
C ARG A 17 -36.00 -32.80 23.73
N ILE A 18 -35.24 -33.13 24.77
CA ILE A 18 -34.35 -32.24 25.46
C ILE A 18 -33.20 -31.84 24.52
N PHE A 19 -32.64 -32.75 23.75
CA PHE A 19 -31.59 -32.46 22.79
C PHE A 19 -32.08 -31.54 21.65
N LEU A 20 -33.30 -31.75 21.14
CA LEU A 20 -33.91 -30.89 20.14
C LEU A 20 -34.20 -29.49 20.68
N LEU A 21 -34.65 -29.35 21.94
CA LEU A 21 -34.86 -28.08 22.59
C LEU A 21 -33.54 -27.35 22.82
N PHE A 22 -32.48 -28.05 23.23
CA PHE A 22 -31.15 -27.50 23.41
C PHE A 22 -30.51 -27.04 22.07
N PHE A 23 -30.71 -27.83 21.02
CA PHE A 23 -30.26 -27.50 19.67
C PHE A 23 -31.05 -26.31 19.08
N SER A 24 -32.34 -26.22 19.33
CA SER A 24 -33.19 -25.08 18.98
C SER A 24 -32.77 -23.84 19.73
N PHE A 25 -32.39 -23.94 21.03
CA PHE A 25 -31.93 -22.83 21.85
C PHE A 25 -30.57 -22.30 21.36
N LEU A 26 -29.67 -23.16 20.87
CA LEU A 26 -28.41 -22.77 20.25
C LEU A 26 -28.60 -21.98 18.93
N PHE A 27 -29.67 -22.23 18.21
CA PHE A 27 -30.00 -21.52 16.97
C PHE A 27 -30.50 -20.09 17.23
N PHE A 28 -31.09 -19.83 18.40
CA PHE A 28 -31.54 -18.48 18.79
C PHE A 28 -30.37 -17.54 19.18
N PHE A 29 -29.20 -18.06 19.53
CA PHE A 29 -28.01 -17.24 19.83
C PHE A 29 -27.27 -16.71 18.58
N GLN A 30 -27.69 -17.07 17.37
CA GLN A 30 -27.13 -16.54 16.12
C GLN A 30 -27.76 -15.21 15.68
N LEU A 31 -28.45 -14.50 16.56
CA LEU A 31 -28.81 -13.10 16.34
C LEU A 31 -27.53 -12.27 16.44
N HIS A 32 -26.67 -12.37 15.43
CA HIS A 32 -25.61 -11.41 15.22
C HIS A 32 -26.27 -10.05 15.04
N ALA A 33 -26.02 -9.15 15.98
CA ALA A 33 -26.37 -7.75 15.82
C ALA A 33 -25.73 -7.28 14.51
N GLN A 34 -26.53 -7.16 13.46
CA GLN A 34 -26.08 -6.60 12.18
C GLN A 34 -25.74 -5.14 12.47
N ILE A 35 -24.45 -4.89 12.67
CA ILE A 35 -23.92 -3.52 12.76
C ILE A 35 -24.29 -2.88 11.42
N LYS A 36 -25.27 -1.97 11.44
CA LYS A 36 -25.63 -1.18 10.26
C LYS A 36 -24.53 -0.13 10.09
N PRO A 37 -23.71 -0.24 9.03
CA PRO A 37 -22.63 0.73 8.83
C PRO A 37 -23.23 2.12 8.57
N GLY A 38 -22.53 3.14 9.04
CA GLY A 38 -22.87 4.52 8.75
C GLY A 38 -22.44 4.92 7.33
N THR A 39 -23.03 5.99 6.85
CA THR A 39 -22.73 6.60 5.55
C THR A 39 -22.29 8.04 5.77
N VAL A 40 -21.29 8.52 5.03
CA VAL A 40 -20.85 9.92 5.07
C VAL A 40 -20.88 10.47 3.66
N LYS A 41 -21.54 11.61 3.47
CA LYS A 41 -21.63 12.30 2.18
C LYS A 41 -21.39 13.80 2.33
N GLY A 42 -21.15 14.47 1.22
CA GLY A 42 -20.95 15.91 1.15
C GLY A 42 -20.50 16.34 -0.24
N ILE A 43 -20.19 17.62 -0.38
CA ILE A 43 -19.72 18.23 -1.62
C ILE A 43 -18.40 18.95 -1.35
N VAL A 44 -17.36 18.66 -2.11
CA VAL A 44 -16.13 19.47 -2.10
C VAL A 44 -16.35 20.69 -2.98
N PHE A 45 -16.15 21.87 -2.40
CA PHE A 45 -16.64 23.12 -2.98
C PHE A 45 -15.55 24.20 -3.01
N ASP A 46 -15.40 24.89 -4.13
CA ASP A 46 -14.49 26.03 -4.26
C ASP A 46 -15.20 27.30 -3.78
N THR A 47 -14.64 27.94 -2.76
CA THR A 47 -15.16 29.22 -2.22
C THR A 47 -15.12 30.36 -3.20
N SER A 48 -14.19 30.34 -4.16
CA SER A 48 -13.97 31.40 -5.14
C SER A 48 -14.90 31.31 -6.33
N SER A 49 -14.95 30.16 -6.99
CA SER A 49 -15.80 29.94 -8.18
C SER A 49 -17.24 29.62 -7.85
N LYS A 50 -17.54 29.30 -6.58
CA LYS A 50 -18.87 28.84 -6.11
C LYS A 50 -19.34 27.59 -6.81
N LYS A 51 -18.41 26.69 -7.17
CA LYS A 51 -18.67 25.42 -7.86
C LYS A 51 -18.10 24.23 -7.09
N GLY A 52 -18.68 23.05 -7.31
CA GLY A 52 -18.12 21.80 -6.84
C GLY A 52 -16.77 21.51 -7.50
N LEU A 53 -15.82 20.99 -6.73
CA LEU A 53 -14.51 20.59 -7.23
C LEU A 53 -14.57 19.15 -7.74
N ALA A 54 -14.74 19.03 -9.06
CA ALA A 54 -14.79 17.74 -9.73
C ALA A 54 -13.54 16.90 -9.44
N TYR A 55 -13.76 15.64 -9.08
CA TYR A 55 -12.70 14.67 -8.86
C TYR A 55 -11.76 14.98 -7.68
N ALA A 56 -12.15 15.85 -6.75
CA ALA A 56 -11.40 16.06 -5.52
C ALA A 56 -11.24 14.74 -4.73
N THR A 57 -10.13 14.59 -4.06
CA THR A 57 -9.86 13.40 -3.23
C THR A 57 -10.34 13.65 -1.82
N VAL A 58 -11.18 12.76 -1.29
CA VAL A 58 -11.64 12.80 0.10
C VAL A 58 -11.16 11.55 0.81
N SER A 59 -10.56 11.71 1.97
CA SER A 59 -9.96 10.63 2.75
C SER A 59 -10.53 10.63 4.17
N ILE A 60 -10.72 9.44 4.73
CA ILE A 60 -11.05 9.21 6.14
C ILE A 60 -9.83 8.61 6.82
N VAL A 61 -9.37 9.25 7.88
CA VAL A 61 -8.22 8.79 8.67
C VAL A 61 -8.61 8.59 10.14
N ASP A 62 -7.87 7.74 10.83
CA ASP A 62 -8.00 7.57 12.27
C ASP A 62 -7.55 8.84 13.00
N THR A 63 -8.30 9.24 14.02
CA THR A 63 -7.97 10.45 14.82
C THR A 63 -6.75 10.25 15.70
N LYS A 64 -6.40 9.01 16.07
CA LYS A 64 -5.32 8.70 17.01
C LYS A 64 -3.95 8.81 16.36
N ASP A 65 -3.81 8.26 15.16
CA ASP A 65 -2.51 8.08 14.53
C ASP A 65 -2.45 8.60 13.10
N SER A 66 -3.54 9.19 12.60
CA SER A 66 -3.68 9.69 11.21
C SER A 66 -3.50 8.62 10.14
N THR A 67 -3.67 7.34 10.49
CA THR A 67 -3.62 6.24 9.51
C THR A 67 -4.83 6.32 8.59
N LEU A 68 -4.59 6.17 7.28
CA LEU A 68 -5.66 6.17 6.29
C LEU A 68 -6.54 4.92 6.46
N ILE A 69 -7.84 5.14 6.63
CA ILE A 69 -8.85 4.08 6.72
C ILE A 69 -9.48 3.84 5.35
N ARG A 70 -9.89 4.92 4.67
CA ARG A 70 -10.54 4.85 3.37
C ARG A 70 -10.41 6.17 2.62
N PHE A 71 -10.44 6.12 1.30
CA PHE A 71 -10.57 7.32 0.48
C PHE A 71 -11.56 7.10 -0.67
N THR A 72 -12.04 8.19 -1.23
CA THR A 72 -12.90 8.22 -2.42
C THR A 72 -12.57 9.43 -3.27
N ARG A 73 -13.01 9.43 -4.50
CA ARG A 73 -12.94 10.56 -5.43
C ARG A 73 -14.33 11.15 -5.59
N ALA A 74 -14.44 12.47 -5.53
CA ALA A 74 -15.68 13.16 -5.80
C ALA A 74 -16.09 12.98 -7.27
N ASP A 75 -17.37 13.09 -7.55
CA ASP A 75 -17.91 13.06 -8.92
C ASP A 75 -17.63 14.38 -9.68
N SER A 76 -18.19 14.51 -10.88
CA SER A 76 -18.04 15.72 -11.73
C SER A 76 -18.66 16.98 -11.12
N LEU A 77 -19.53 16.84 -10.15
CA LEU A 77 -20.17 17.95 -9.43
C LEU A 77 -19.55 18.20 -8.04
N GLY A 78 -18.50 17.45 -7.68
CA GLY A 78 -17.84 17.55 -6.39
C GLY A 78 -18.49 16.72 -5.28
N ASN A 79 -19.53 15.91 -5.55
CA ASN A 79 -20.17 15.09 -4.53
C ASN A 79 -19.30 13.89 -4.19
N PHE A 80 -19.24 13.53 -2.90
CA PHE A 80 -18.57 12.32 -2.44
C PHE A 80 -19.46 11.51 -1.52
N LEU A 81 -19.21 10.20 -1.47
CA LEU A 81 -19.97 9.25 -0.68
C LEU A 81 -19.06 8.15 -0.13
N PHE A 82 -19.02 8.01 1.19
CA PHE A 82 -18.49 6.84 1.87
C PHE A 82 -19.64 5.97 2.36
N LYS A 83 -19.73 4.75 1.84
CA LYS A 83 -20.62 3.71 2.34
C LYS A 83 -19.86 2.82 3.33
N THR A 84 -20.57 2.23 4.29
CA THR A 84 -20.01 1.18 5.17
C THR A 84 -18.86 1.66 6.07
N LEU A 85 -18.99 2.83 6.71
CA LEU A 85 -18.08 3.24 7.77
C LEU A 85 -18.62 2.71 9.13
N GLY A 86 -17.73 2.14 9.93
CA GLY A 86 -18.05 1.75 11.29
C GLY A 86 -18.35 2.98 12.17
N LYS A 87 -19.06 2.76 13.27
CA LYS A 87 -19.24 3.78 14.31
C LYS A 87 -17.88 4.22 14.86
N GLY A 88 -17.66 5.52 14.94
CA GLY A 88 -16.41 6.06 15.47
C GLY A 88 -16.21 7.53 15.21
N LYS A 89 -15.13 8.05 15.78
CA LYS A 89 -14.63 9.40 15.50
C LYS A 89 -13.51 9.30 14.48
N TYR A 90 -13.61 10.11 13.45
CA TYR A 90 -12.68 10.11 12.32
C TYR A 90 -12.25 11.54 11.99
N LEU A 91 -11.17 11.65 11.29
CA LEU A 91 -10.72 12.90 10.70
C LEU A 91 -10.87 12.78 9.16
N LEU A 92 -11.73 13.61 8.59
CA LEU A 92 -11.91 13.71 7.15
C LEU A 92 -10.89 14.71 6.60
N SER A 93 -10.24 14.34 5.50
CA SER A 93 -9.37 15.23 4.72
C SER A 93 -9.92 15.35 3.31
N ALA A 94 -10.10 16.58 2.83
CA ALA A 94 -10.38 16.86 1.42
C ALA A 94 -9.16 17.53 0.79
N SER A 95 -8.76 17.05 -0.39
CA SER A 95 -7.61 17.58 -1.13
C SER A 95 -7.92 17.72 -2.62
N TYR A 96 -7.40 18.78 -3.20
CA TYR A 96 -7.47 19.06 -4.63
C TYR A 96 -6.21 19.83 -5.06
N VAL A 97 -5.75 19.59 -6.29
CA VAL A 97 -4.52 20.23 -6.80
C VAL A 97 -4.74 21.74 -6.89
N GLY A 98 -3.81 22.51 -6.34
CA GLY A 98 -3.88 23.97 -6.31
C GLY A 98 -4.73 24.54 -5.16
N PHE A 99 -5.25 23.72 -4.27
CA PHE A 99 -6.06 24.15 -3.12
C PHE A 99 -5.41 23.76 -1.78
N VAL A 100 -5.73 24.53 -0.75
CA VAL A 100 -5.33 24.23 0.63
C VAL A 100 -6.12 23.01 1.11
N PRO A 101 -5.48 21.91 1.58
CA PRO A 101 -6.18 20.77 2.12
C PRO A 101 -7.05 21.13 3.33
N VAL A 102 -8.29 20.65 3.35
CA VAL A 102 -9.23 20.87 4.46
C VAL A 102 -9.29 19.64 5.33
N TRP A 103 -9.30 19.86 6.66
CA TRP A 103 -9.41 18.81 7.65
C TRP A 103 -10.61 19.05 8.55
N ARG A 104 -11.45 18.03 8.78
CA ARG A 104 -12.66 18.13 9.58
C ARG A 104 -12.86 16.91 10.46
N ASN A 105 -13.04 17.10 11.77
CA ASN A 105 -13.44 16.02 12.66
C ASN A 105 -14.88 15.63 12.38
N ILE A 106 -15.16 14.34 12.26
CA ILE A 106 -16.49 13.78 12.05
C ILE A 106 -16.76 12.65 13.03
N GLU A 107 -18.02 12.45 13.38
CA GLU A 107 -18.46 11.33 14.19
C GLU A 107 -19.52 10.54 13.44
N VAL A 108 -19.22 9.28 13.17
CA VAL A 108 -20.12 8.36 12.47
C VAL A 108 -20.88 7.52 13.48
N LYS A 109 -22.21 7.46 13.34
CA LYS A 109 -23.10 6.64 14.18
C LYS A 109 -23.63 5.46 13.40
N ASP A 110 -23.91 4.36 14.10
CA ASP A 110 -24.44 3.15 13.49
C ASP A 110 -25.74 3.41 12.71
N GLY A 111 -25.79 2.98 11.46
CA GLY A 111 -26.96 3.06 10.60
C GLY A 111 -27.41 4.47 10.21
N HIS A 112 -26.66 5.51 10.54
CA HIS A 112 -27.01 6.88 10.24
C HIS A 112 -26.23 7.40 9.03
N GLU A 113 -26.89 8.24 8.27
CA GLU A 113 -26.26 9.04 7.22
C GLU A 113 -25.81 10.38 7.83
N LEU A 114 -24.52 10.68 7.69
CA LEU A 114 -23.93 11.95 8.07
C LEU A 114 -23.72 12.79 6.80
N ASP A 115 -24.55 13.82 6.62
CA ASP A 115 -24.37 14.80 5.56
C ASP A 115 -23.52 15.96 6.08
N LEU A 116 -22.36 16.17 5.46
CA LEU A 116 -21.41 17.20 5.85
C LEU A 116 -21.66 18.54 5.13
N GLY A 117 -22.59 18.54 4.15
CA GLY A 117 -22.81 19.69 3.28
C GLY A 117 -21.57 20.04 2.46
N ASN A 118 -21.31 21.32 2.30
CA ASN A 118 -20.16 21.82 1.56
C ASN A 118 -18.88 21.73 2.41
N ILE A 119 -17.87 21.09 1.85
CA ILE A 119 -16.48 21.15 2.33
C ILE A 119 -15.80 22.25 1.52
N GLU A 120 -15.71 23.42 2.11
CA GLU A 120 -15.18 24.61 1.44
C GLU A 120 -13.65 24.55 1.36
N MET A 121 -13.14 24.70 0.14
CA MET A 121 -11.68 24.73 -0.13
C MET A 121 -11.29 26.11 -0.71
N THR A 122 -10.10 26.56 -0.33
CA THR A 122 -9.54 27.83 -0.78
C THR A 122 -8.36 27.58 -1.71
N ASP A 123 -8.32 28.29 -2.84
CA ASP A 123 -7.21 28.27 -3.79
C ASP A 123 -5.92 28.74 -3.10
N LEU A 124 -4.82 28.02 -3.30
CA LEU A 124 -3.49 28.34 -2.75
C LEU A 124 -3.00 29.72 -3.18
N LEU A 125 -3.28 30.17 -4.39
CA LEU A 125 -2.89 31.46 -4.90
C LEU A 125 -3.63 32.63 -4.21
N LYS A 126 -4.83 32.36 -3.70
CA LYS A 126 -5.66 33.33 -2.99
C LYS A 126 -5.52 33.26 -1.48
N ALA A 127 -4.87 32.21 -0.96
CA ALA A 127 -4.69 32.01 0.47
C ALA A 127 -3.69 33.02 1.08
N GLY A 128 -2.99 33.85 0.28
CA GLY A 128 -2.02 34.83 0.73
C GLY A 128 -0.85 34.19 1.48
N ASN A 129 -0.23 34.91 2.41
CA ASN A 129 0.86 34.43 3.26
C ASN A 129 0.38 33.52 4.41
N VAL A 130 -0.62 32.66 4.18
CA VAL A 130 -0.97 31.65 5.15
C VAL A 130 0.17 30.64 5.17
N THR A 131 0.96 30.66 6.25
CA THR A 131 1.90 29.58 6.53
C THR A 131 1.08 28.30 6.67
N VAL A 132 1.02 27.51 5.58
CA VAL A 132 0.26 26.27 5.55
C VAL A 132 1.01 25.25 6.40
N THR A 133 0.77 25.26 7.70
CA THR A 133 1.11 24.18 8.64
C THR A 133 0.10 23.03 8.52
N ALA A 134 -0.65 23.00 7.42
CA ALA A 134 -1.64 21.96 7.19
C ALA A 134 -0.95 20.59 7.04
N LYS A 135 -1.43 19.61 7.81
CA LYS A 135 -1.07 18.20 7.60
C LYS A 135 -1.27 17.87 6.12
N ARG A 136 -0.32 17.17 5.53
CA ARG A 136 -0.43 16.72 4.14
C ARG A 136 -1.58 15.73 4.02
N ALA A 137 -2.35 15.81 2.94
CA ALA A 137 -3.39 14.84 2.67
C ALA A 137 -2.78 13.44 2.50
N PRO A 138 -3.41 12.39 3.05
CA PRO A 138 -2.92 11.01 2.96
C PRO A 138 -2.83 10.51 1.52
N VAL A 139 -3.80 10.91 0.71
CA VAL A 139 -3.91 10.55 -0.71
C VAL A 139 -4.27 11.78 -1.50
N THR A 140 -3.61 11.97 -2.61
CA THR A 140 -3.92 13.00 -3.60
C THR A 140 -3.92 12.38 -4.98
N ILE A 141 -4.89 12.73 -5.80
CA ILE A 141 -4.94 12.33 -7.21
C ILE A 141 -4.65 13.59 -8.02
N ASN A 142 -3.59 13.53 -8.82
CA ASN A 142 -3.20 14.61 -9.74
C ASN A 142 -3.20 14.05 -11.14
N ASN A 143 -4.18 14.46 -11.96
CA ASN A 143 -4.46 13.87 -13.26
C ASN A 143 -4.60 12.34 -13.14
N ASP A 144 -3.70 11.58 -13.75
CA ASP A 144 -3.68 10.12 -13.73
C ASP A 144 -2.71 9.54 -12.69
N THR A 145 -2.07 10.39 -11.87
CA THR A 145 -1.12 9.97 -10.82
C THR A 145 -1.81 9.89 -9.47
N LEU A 146 -1.81 8.70 -8.88
CA LEU A 146 -2.23 8.47 -7.50
C LEU A 146 -1.02 8.62 -6.57
N GLU A 147 -1.05 9.59 -5.68
CA GLU A 147 0.03 9.90 -4.76
C GLU A 147 -0.37 9.59 -3.31
N PHE A 148 0.42 8.75 -2.63
CA PHE A 148 0.29 8.43 -1.21
C PHE A 148 1.37 9.13 -0.41
N ASN A 149 0.99 9.87 0.64
CA ASN A 149 1.92 10.44 1.61
C ASN A 149 2.27 9.39 2.67
N THR A 150 3.54 8.98 2.73
CA THR A 150 3.99 7.87 3.57
C THR A 150 3.85 8.12 5.06
N GLU A 151 3.80 9.37 5.51
CA GLU A 151 3.57 9.74 6.92
C GLU A 151 2.25 9.18 7.49
N ASN A 152 1.27 8.90 6.62
CA ASN A 152 -0.03 8.36 7.00
C ASN A 152 -0.11 6.82 6.98
N PHE A 153 1.03 6.14 6.72
CA PHE A 153 1.11 4.68 6.64
C PHE A 153 2.25 4.17 7.51
N LYS A 154 1.94 3.88 8.77
CA LYS A 154 2.94 3.47 9.74
C LYS A 154 3.48 2.08 9.42
N THR A 155 4.78 1.98 9.33
CA THR A 155 5.54 0.73 9.19
C THR A 155 6.29 0.43 10.48
N GLN A 156 6.75 -0.81 10.62
CA GLN A 156 7.66 -1.18 11.70
C GLN A 156 9.02 -0.48 11.52
N PRO A 157 9.77 -0.25 12.60
CA PRO A 157 11.16 0.19 12.49
C PRO A 157 11.95 -0.74 11.57
N ASN A 158 12.80 -0.18 10.73
CA ASN A 158 13.60 -0.92 9.73
C ASN A 158 12.78 -1.68 8.66
N ALA A 159 11.51 -1.34 8.45
CA ALA A 159 10.71 -1.88 7.36
C ALA A 159 11.29 -1.47 6.01
N VAL A 160 11.11 -2.32 5.01
CA VAL A 160 11.44 -2.03 3.62
C VAL A 160 10.23 -1.47 2.86
N VAL A 161 10.46 -0.92 1.68
CA VAL A 161 9.38 -0.36 0.84
C VAL A 161 8.28 -1.39 0.57
N GLU A 162 8.59 -2.67 0.44
CA GLU A 162 7.60 -3.73 0.29
C GLU A 162 6.56 -3.73 1.42
N ASP A 163 7.01 -3.54 2.68
CA ASP A 163 6.11 -3.49 3.84
C ASP A 163 5.25 -2.22 3.85
N LEU A 164 5.80 -1.11 3.37
CA LEU A 164 5.04 0.12 3.17
C LEU A 164 3.97 -0.08 2.10
N LEU A 165 4.31 -0.68 0.95
CA LEU A 165 3.38 -0.92 -0.14
C LEU A 165 2.20 -1.80 0.29
N LYS A 166 2.43 -2.81 1.14
CA LYS A 166 1.36 -3.65 1.73
C LYS A 166 0.37 -2.87 2.58
N LYS A 167 0.72 -1.67 3.04
CA LYS A 167 -0.16 -0.79 3.83
C LYS A 167 -0.99 0.16 2.95
N LEU A 168 -0.62 0.34 1.69
CA LEU A 168 -1.31 1.26 0.80
C LEU A 168 -2.63 0.64 0.29
N PRO A 169 -3.73 1.40 0.30
CA PRO A 169 -5.00 0.90 -0.19
C PRO A 169 -4.95 0.62 -1.70
N GLY A 170 -5.52 -0.51 -2.12
CA GLY A 170 -5.50 -0.94 -3.50
C GLY A 170 -4.18 -1.54 -3.97
N VAL A 171 -3.18 -1.64 -3.10
CA VAL A 171 -1.90 -2.28 -3.38
C VAL A 171 -1.86 -3.66 -2.74
N THR A 172 -1.44 -4.65 -3.50
CA THR A 172 -1.16 -6.01 -3.02
C THR A 172 0.25 -6.40 -3.40
N VAL A 173 0.89 -7.17 -2.55
CA VAL A 173 2.21 -7.74 -2.80
C VAL A 173 2.11 -9.23 -2.63
N ASP A 174 2.36 -9.96 -3.72
CA ASP A 174 2.33 -11.41 -3.75
C ASP A 174 3.54 -11.99 -2.95
N ASN A 175 3.49 -13.27 -2.60
CA ASN A 175 4.56 -13.91 -1.81
C ASN A 175 5.93 -13.90 -2.53
N ASP A 176 5.93 -13.85 -3.86
CA ASP A 176 7.14 -13.75 -4.66
C ASP A 176 7.69 -12.32 -4.77
N GLY A 177 7.04 -11.33 -4.13
CA GLY A 177 7.39 -9.92 -4.17
C GLY A 177 6.82 -9.15 -5.38
N THR A 178 5.94 -9.77 -6.17
CA THR A 178 5.24 -9.06 -7.26
C THR A 178 4.24 -8.07 -6.70
N VAL A 179 4.40 -6.81 -7.08
CA VAL A 179 3.51 -5.71 -6.65
C VAL A 179 2.38 -5.54 -7.68
N ARG A 180 1.16 -5.39 -7.18
CA ARG A 180 -0.02 -5.06 -7.99
C ARG A 180 -0.75 -3.85 -7.41
N VAL A 181 -1.23 -2.98 -8.26
CA VAL A 181 -2.10 -1.86 -7.88
C VAL A 181 -3.43 -2.00 -8.60
N ASN A 182 -4.52 -2.06 -7.84
CA ASN A 182 -5.87 -2.31 -8.37
C ASN A 182 -5.93 -3.56 -9.29
N GLY A 183 -5.18 -4.62 -8.92
CA GLY A 183 -5.08 -5.86 -9.68
C GLY A 183 -4.09 -5.84 -10.85
N GLN A 184 -3.61 -4.68 -11.27
CA GLN A 184 -2.62 -4.55 -12.36
C GLN A 184 -1.19 -4.69 -11.83
N LYS A 185 -0.39 -5.52 -12.48
CA LYS A 185 1.01 -5.73 -12.13
C LYS A 185 1.83 -4.46 -12.36
N ILE A 186 2.70 -4.14 -11.40
CA ILE A 186 3.71 -3.09 -11.55
C ILE A 186 4.93 -3.68 -12.28
N ASN A 187 5.30 -3.06 -13.37
CA ASN A 187 6.42 -3.50 -14.18
C ASN A 187 7.71 -2.72 -13.91
N ARG A 188 7.58 -1.47 -13.43
CA ARG A 188 8.73 -0.61 -13.12
C ARG A 188 8.60 0.09 -11.79
N VAL A 189 9.74 0.20 -11.08
CA VAL A 189 9.88 1.05 -9.90
C VAL A 189 10.97 2.08 -10.16
N LEU A 190 10.60 3.34 -10.01
CA LEU A 190 11.48 4.49 -10.12
C LEU A 190 11.77 5.06 -8.73
N VAL A 191 12.94 5.64 -8.56
CA VAL A 191 13.30 6.43 -7.38
C VAL A 191 13.64 7.85 -7.83
N ASN A 192 12.88 8.82 -7.35
CA ASN A 192 12.96 10.21 -7.79
C ASN A 192 12.86 10.40 -9.31
N GLY A 193 12.00 9.58 -9.95
CA GLY A 193 11.76 9.61 -11.40
C GLY A 193 12.78 8.88 -12.25
N LYS A 194 13.78 8.23 -11.63
CA LYS A 194 14.83 7.47 -12.35
C LYS A 194 14.70 5.99 -12.05
N GLU A 195 15.07 5.16 -13.02
CA GLU A 195 15.13 3.72 -12.81
C GLU A 195 16.13 3.38 -11.71
N PHE A 196 15.71 2.53 -10.81
CA PHE A 196 16.51 2.01 -9.73
C PHE A 196 16.64 0.49 -9.91
N PHE A 197 17.84 -0.04 -9.90
CA PHE A 197 18.12 -1.45 -10.21
C PHE A 197 17.46 -1.91 -11.52
N THR A 198 17.79 -1.24 -12.63
CA THR A 198 17.25 -1.56 -13.96
C THR A 198 15.70 -1.58 -14.04
N GLY A 199 15.04 -0.90 -13.09
CA GLY A 199 13.59 -0.84 -13.03
C GLY A 199 12.92 -2.07 -12.41
N ASP A 200 13.69 -3.07 -11.94
CA ASP A 200 13.11 -4.27 -11.31
C ASP A 200 12.38 -3.89 -10.01
N PRO A 201 11.05 -4.11 -9.96
CA PRO A 201 10.25 -3.78 -8.79
C PRO A 201 10.71 -4.48 -7.51
N LYS A 202 11.09 -5.75 -7.60
CA LYS A 202 11.44 -6.57 -6.42
C LYS A 202 12.73 -6.09 -5.77
N MET A 203 13.72 -5.75 -6.60
CA MET A 203 15.00 -5.24 -6.11
C MET A 203 14.82 -3.92 -5.36
N ALA A 204 14.05 -3.00 -5.94
CA ALA A 204 13.77 -1.71 -5.30
C ALA A 204 12.96 -1.88 -4.01
N THR A 205 11.88 -2.67 -4.02
CA THR A 205 10.97 -2.77 -2.89
C THR A 205 11.53 -3.53 -1.71
N LYS A 206 12.38 -4.53 -1.93
CA LYS A 206 13.00 -5.33 -0.87
C LYS A 206 14.24 -4.70 -0.24
N ASN A 207 14.91 -3.77 -0.94
CA ASN A 207 16.21 -3.26 -0.53
C ASN A 207 16.22 -1.77 -0.21
N LEU A 208 15.14 -1.04 -0.44
CA LEU A 208 15.02 0.36 -0.05
C LEU A 208 14.25 0.47 1.26
N ASP A 209 14.77 1.26 2.20
CA ASP A 209 14.12 1.48 3.48
C ASP A 209 12.83 2.30 3.31
N ALA A 210 11.73 1.84 3.91
CA ALA A 210 10.45 2.55 3.90
C ALA A 210 10.55 3.96 4.46
N ASP A 211 11.38 4.14 5.49
CA ASP A 211 11.61 5.44 6.15
C ASP A 211 12.30 6.48 5.24
N ALA A 212 13.00 6.05 4.20
CA ALA A 212 13.60 6.96 3.24
C ALA A 212 12.59 7.60 2.28
N VAL A 213 11.39 7.01 2.14
CA VAL A 213 10.37 7.45 1.19
C VAL A 213 9.46 8.52 1.81
N ASP A 214 9.25 9.62 1.09
CA ASP A 214 8.30 10.70 1.42
C ASP A 214 6.93 10.42 0.81
N LYS A 215 6.91 9.99 -0.47
CA LYS A 215 5.69 9.73 -1.23
C LYS A 215 5.84 8.53 -2.15
N VAL A 216 4.74 7.82 -2.33
CA VAL A 216 4.60 6.77 -3.33
C VAL A 216 3.64 7.27 -4.40
N GLN A 217 4.10 7.36 -5.63
CA GLN A 217 3.29 7.79 -6.78
C GLN A 217 3.05 6.61 -7.70
N VAL A 218 1.79 6.37 -8.07
CA VAL A 218 1.39 5.32 -9.01
C VAL A 218 0.81 5.99 -10.25
N PHE A 219 1.31 5.65 -11.41
CA PHE A 219 0.90 6.25 -12.67
C PHE A 219 1.11 5.29 -13.85
N ASP A 220 0.54 5.66 -14.99
CA ASP A 220 0.79 4.98 -16.25
C ASP A 220 1.97 5.63 -16.96
N LYS A 221 3.11 4.91 -16.99
CA LYS A 221 4.33 5.32 -17.69
C LYS A 221 4.19 4.98 -19.16
N LYS A 222 4.43 5.96 -20.04
CA LYS A 222 4.52 5.72 -21.48
C LYS A 222 5.68 4.80 -21.82
N SER A 223 5.62 4.14 -22.95
CA SER A 223 6.74 3.32 -23.44
C SER A 223 8.03 4.15 -23.59
N ASP A 224 9.18 3.52 -23.43
CA ASP A 224 10.49 4.20 -23.60
C ASP A 224 10.61 4.81 -25.01
N ARG A 225 9.96 4.19 -26.00
CA ARG A 225 9.91 4.70 -27.37
C ARG A 225 9.09 5.98 -27.46
N ALA A 226 7.91 6.01 -26.85
CA ALA A 226 7.04 7.19 -26.83
C ALA A 226 7.70 8.33 -26.04
N GLU A 227 8.39 8.02 -24.96
CA GLU A 227 9.15 9.00 -24.16
C GLU A 227 10.33 9.60 -24.96
N PHE A 228 11.05 8.78 -25.73
CA PHE A 228 12.18 9.22 -26.54
C PHE A 228 11.77 10.00 -27.79
N THR A 229 10.71 9.56 -28.47
CA THR A 229 10.26 10.18 -29.75
C THR A 229 9.29 11.33 -29.56
N GLY A 230 8.67 11.44 -28.38
CA GLY A 230 7.58 12.37 -28.08
C GLY A 230 6.25 12.00 -28.75
N VAL A 231 6.19 10.88 -29.50
CA VAL A 231 5.00 10.38 -30.18
C VAL A 231 4.38 9.27 -29.37
N ASP A 232 3.11 9.43 -29.01
CA ASP A 232 2.37 8.42 -28.25
C ASP A 232 2.10 7.20 -29.14
N ASP A 233 2.59 6.04 -28.72
CA ASP A 233 2.40 4.76 -29.40
C ASP A 233 1.23 3.95 -28.84
N GLY A 234 0.47 4.53 -27.91
CA GLY A 234 -0.68 3.90 -27.24
C GLY A 234 -0.28 2.82 -26.23
N GLN A 235 1.02 2.62 -25.98
CA GLN A 235 1.50 1.66 -25.00
C GLN A 235 1.87 2.37 -23.70
N SER A 236 1.33 1.88 -22.60
CA SER A 236 1.69 2.32 -21.26
C SER A 236 1.82 1.13 -20.32
N GLU A 237 2.63 1.30 -19.29
CA GLU A 237 2.79 0.31 -18.24
C GLU A 237 2.61 0.94 -16.87
N LYS A 238 2.06 0.17 -15.94
CA LYS A 238 1.88 0.64 -14.55
C LYS A 238 3.24 0.73 -13.88
N ALA A 239 3.55 1.92 -13.36
CA ALA A 239 4.81 2.22 -12.69
C ALA A 239 4.56 2.82 -11.29
N ILE A 240 5.52 2.60 -10.41
CA ILE A 240 5.61 3.26 -9.11
C ILE A 240 6.83 4.17 -9.11
N ASN A 241 6.68 5.40 -8.68
CA ASN A 241 7.78 6.30 -8.37
C ASN A 241 7.84 6.55 -6.86
N LEU A 242 8.97 6.22 -6.26
CA LEU A 242 9.28 6.44 -4.86
C LEU A 242 10.00 7.78 -4.74
N LYS A 243 9.30 8.80 -4.24
CA LYS A 243 9.95 10.07 -3.91
C LYS A 243 10.59 9.98 -2.55
N LEU A 244 11.90 10.21 -2.50
CA LEU A 244 12.66 10.21 -1.25
C LEU A 244 12.44 11.52 -0.48
N LYS A 245 12.55 11.42 0.84
CA LYS A 245 12.62 12.58 1.75
C LYS A 245 13.80 13.46 1.38
N LYS A 246 13.69 14.77 1.60
CA LYS A 246 14.72 15.74 1.21
C LYS A 246 16.09 15.44 1.83
N ASP A 247 16.12 15.02 3.09
CA ASP A 247 17.32 14.63 3.83
C ASP A 247 17.96 13.35 3.28
N ARG A 248 17.17 12.47 2.64
CA ARG A 248 17.63 11.22 2.01
C ARG A 248 18.09 11.40 0.56
N ASN A 249 17.65 12.44 -0.11
CA ASN A 249 17.95 12.69 -1.52
C ASN A 249 19.40 13.18 -1.77
N ASN A 250 20.18 13.46 -0.76
CA ASN A 250 21.58 13.89 -0.87
C ASN A 250 22.44 13.32 0.27
N SER A 251 22.15 12.12 0.71
CA SER A 251 22.81 11.49 1.85
C SER A 251 23.19 10.04 1.58
N LEU A 252 24.06 9.53 2.45
CA LEU A 252 24.35 8.11 2.56
C LEU A 252 23.38 7.52 3.61
N PHE A 253 22.66 6.49 3.27
CA PHE A 253 21.78 5.78 4.19
C PHE A 253 21.70 4.28 3.83
N GLY A 254 21.26 3.48 4.75
CA GLY A 254 21.15 2.04 4.53
C GLY A 254 21.06 1.30 5.84
N LYS A 255 21.21 -0.01 5.75
CA LYS A 255 21.05 -0.94 6.85
C LYS A 255 22.14 -2.01 6.80
N ILE A 256 22.66 -2.33 7.98
CA ILE A 256 23.49 -3.50 8.19
C ILE A 256 22.80 -4.33 9.27
N ALA A 257 22.55 -5.60 9.01
CA ALA A 257 21.96 -6.51 9.95
C ALA A 257 22.78 -7.80 9.98
N ALA A 258 22.99 -8.32 11.16
CA ALA A 258 23.63 -9.63 11.37
C ALA A 258 22.87 -10.38 12.46
N GLY A 259 22.62 -11.64 12.23
CA GLY A 259 21.95 -12.53 13.17
C GLY A 259 22.67 -13.87 13.28
N ALA A 260 22.66 -14.44 14.46
CA ALA A 260 23.12 -15.80 14.72
C ALA A 260 21.99 -16.59 15.39
N GLY A 261 21.87 -17.84 15.04
CA GLY A 261 20.84 -18.74 15.56
C GLY A 261 21.44 -20.02 16.16
N THR A 262 20.57 -20.92 16.61
CA THR A 262 20.94 -22.30 16.98
C THR A 262 21.46 -23.06 15.74
N ASP A 263 22.18 -24.16 15.97
CA ASP A 263 22.71 -25.02 14.91
C ASP A 263 23.65 -24.29 13.92
N SER A 264 24.49 -23.38 14.43
CA SER A 264 25.44 -22.57 13.65
C SER A 264 24.78 -21.77 12.52
N ARG A 265 23.50 -21.46 12.62
CA ARG A 265 22.80 -20.64 11.62
C ARG A 265 23.20 -19.18 11.75
N TYR A 266 23.40 -18.54 10.59
CA TYR A 266 23.67 -17.11 10.53
C TYR A 266 22.96 -16.46 9.34
N ASP A 267 22.73 -15.17 9.45
CA ASP A 267 22.16 -14.31 8.40
C ASP A 267 22.83 -12.94 8.52
N ALA A 268 23.48 -12.49 7.47
CA ALA A 268 24.10 -11.17 7.36
C ALA A 268 23.57 -10.46 6.12
N GLN A 269 23.13 -9.23 6.30
CA GLN A 269 22.57 -8.42 5.21
C GLN A 269 23.11 -7.01 5.31
N THR A 270 23.38 -6.41 4.18
CA THR A 270 23.73 -4.99 4.07
C THR A 270 23.09 -4.39 2.84
N ASN A 271 22.53 -3.21 3.00
CA ASN A 271 22.17 -2.31 1.91
C ASN A 271 22.69 -0.92 2.24
N ILE A 272 23.42 -0.32 1.35
CA ILE A 272 23.97 1.03 1.49
C ILE A 272 23.63 1.79 0.21
N ASN A 273 22.97 2.92 0.38
CA ASN A 273 22.50 3.74 -0.74
C ASN A 273 23.04 5.17 -0.59
N LYS A 274 23.55 5.71 -1.68
CA LYS A 274 23.96 7.11 -1.77
C LYS A 274 23.32 7.73 -3.00
N PHE A 275 22.49 8.71 -2.76
CA PHE A 275 21.89 9.52 -3.81
C PHE A 275 22.49 10.92 -3.79
N LYS A 276 22.84 11.46 -4.95
CA LYS A 276 23.34 12.85 -5.10
C LYS A 276 22.94 13.38 -6.46
N GLY A 277 21.86 14.17 -6.51
CA GLY A 277 21.33 14.65 -7.78
C GLY A 277 21.02 13.50 -8.74
N ASP A 278 21.74 13.42 -9.85
CA ASP A 278 21.56 12.39 -10.88
C ASP A 278 22.33 11.11 -10.61
N GLN A 279 23.18 11.10 -9.63
CA GLN A 279 24.00 9.94 -9.28
C GLN A 279 23.30 9.09 -8.24
N GLN A 280 23.18 7.80 -8.54
CA GLN A 280 22.68 6.77 -7.63
C GLN A 280 23.74 5.70 -7.47
N PHE A 281 24.17 5.50 -6.25
CA PHE A 281 25.07 4.40 -5.89
C PHE A 281 24.38 3.54 -4.85
N SER A 282 24.32 2.24 -5.09
CA SER A 282 23.75 1.28 -4.16
C SER A 282 24.65 0.06 -4.06
N PHE A 283 24.90 -0.35 -2.82
CA PHE A 283 25.60 -1.59 -2.52
C PHE A 283 24.67 -2.48 -1.71
N ILE A 284 24.47 -3.70 -2.18
CA ILE A 284 23.63 -4.69 -1.53
C ILE A 284 24.44 -5.97 -1.38
N GLY A 285 24.50 -6.50 -0.16
CA GLY A 285 25.16 -7.73 0.17
C GLY A 285 24.30 -8.60 1.06
N MET A 286 24.37 -9.92 0.84
CA MET A 286 23.72 -10.91 1.70
C MET A 286 24.58 -12.13 1.77
N ASP A 287 24.71 -12.67 2.99
CA ASP A 287 25.35 -13.95 3.25
C ASP A 287 24.58 -14.67 4.36
N ASN A 288 24.14 -15.89 4.12
CA ASN A 288 23.42 -16.69 5.10
C ASN A 288 23.47 -18.18 4.79
N ASN A 289 23.30 -19.00 5.82
CA ASN A 289 23.12 -20.44 5.70
C ASN A 289 21.70 -20.92 6.09
N THR A 290 20.71 -20.02 6.04
CA THR A 290 19.32 -20.27 6.41
C THR A 290 18.40 -20.46 5.21
N ASN A 291 18.93 -20.61 4.00
CA ASN A 291 18.19 -20.67 2.72
C ASN A 291 17.31 -19.43 2.45
N LYS A 292 17.60 -18.31 3.06
CA LYS A 292 16.90 -17.07 2.81
C LYS A 292 17.41 -16.46 1.51
N GLN A 293 16.56 -16.43 0.49
CA GLN A 293 16.91 -15.83 -0.80
C GLN A 293 16.64 -14.31 -0.75
N GLY A 294 17.70 -13.52 -0.86
CA GLY A 294 17.61 -12.07 -1.05
C GLY A 294 17.42 -11.68 -2.50
N PHE A 295 18.05 -12.46 -3.40
CA PHE A 295 18.02 -12.25 -4.84
C PHE A 295 17.82 -13.58 -5.54
N SER A 296 17.06 -13.59 -6.64
CA SER A 296 17.06 -14.70 -7.57
C SER A 296 18.21 -14.56 -8.57
N ILE A 297 18.57 -15.64 -9.23
CA ILE A 297 19.55 -15.61 -10.34
C ILE A 297 19.09 -14.65 -11.44
N SER A 298 17.79 -14.64 -11.71
CA SER A 298 17.18 -13.72 -12.67
C SER A 298 17.35 -12.26 -12.25
N ASP A 299 17.26 -11.95 -10.96
CA ASP A 299 17.45 -10.59 -10.46
C ASP A 299 18.88 -10.12 -10.68
N VAL A 300 19.87 -11.01 -10.43
CA VAL A 300 21.30 -10.72 -10.68
C VAL A 300 21.57 -10.52 -12.16
N LEU A 301 21.00 -11.38 -13.01
CA LEU A 301 21.17 -11.29 -14.46
C LEU A 301 20.52 -10.03 -15.04
N ASN A 302 19.35 -9.67 -14.56
CA ASN A 302 18.70 -8.42 -14.94
C ASN A 302 19.51 -7.20 -14.47
N PHE A 303 20.05 -7.26 -13.25
CA PHE A 303 20.91 -6.21 -12.69
C PHE A 303 22.19 -5.97 -13.50
N THR A 304 22.85 -7.05 -13.92
CA THR A 304 24.08 -6.94 -14.74
C THR A 304 23.81 -6.57 -16.20
N GLY A 305 22.55 -6.58 -16.63
CA GLY A 305 22.16 -6.39 -18.02
C GLY A 305 22.59 -7.52 -18.95
N GLU A 306 23.14 -8.60 -18.39
CA GLU A 306 23.67 -9.71 -19.18
C GLU A 306 22.57 -10.54 -19.84
N LEU A 307 21.38 -10.63 -19.23
CA LEU A 307 20.25 -11.32 -19.84
C LEU A 307 19.85 -10.67 -21.17
N SER A 308 19.85 -9.34 -21.24
CA SER A 308 19.53 -8.60 -22.46
C SER A 308 20.65 -8.67 -23.50
N ARG A 309 21.89 -8.81 -23.05
CA ARG A 309 23.06 -9.02 -23.95
C ARG A 309 23.09 -10.44 -24.48
N GLY A 310 22.86 -11.45 -23.63
CA GLY A 310 22.84 -12.85 -24.01
C GLY A 310 21.77 -13.19 -25.04
N MET A 311 20.56 -12.62 -24.90
CA MET A 311 19.47 -12.76 -25.88
C MET A 311 19.79 -12.10 -27.22
N LYS A 312 20.57 -11.01 -27.25
CA LYS A 312 20.99 -10.33 -28.49
C LYS A 312 22.16 -11.02 -29.20
N SER A 313 23.01 -11.74 -28.46
CA SER A 313 24.27 -12.27 -28.99
C SER A 313 24.22 -13.76 -29.31
N GLY A 314 23.15 -14.49 -28.94
CA GLY A 314 23.08 -15.94 -29.18
C GLY A 314 24.13 -16.76 -28.41
N SER A 315 24.90 -16.12 -27.54
CA SER A 315 25.96 -16.74 -26.76
C SER A 315 25.41 -17.22 -25.43
N GLY A 316 25.52 -18.51 -25.14
CA GLY A 316 25.09 -19.08 -23.87
C GLY A 316 25.85 -18.45 -22.71
N ILE A 317 25.10 -17.94 -21.71
CA ILE A 317 25.70 -17.39 -20.50
C ILE A 317 26.04 -18.57 -19.58
N THR A 318 27.32 -18.81 -19.36
CA THR A 318 27.77 -19.78 -18.36
C THR A 318 28.04 -19.06 -17.06
N ILE A 319 27.12 -19.23 -16.07
CA ILE A 319 27.31 -18.71 -14.71
C ILE A 319 27.99 -19.81 -13.89
N ASN A 320 29.23 -19.61 -13.56
CA ASN A 320 29.95 -20.48 -12.65
C ASN A 320 29.69 -20.01 -11.19
N MET A 321 28.64 -20.54 -10.60
CA MET A 321 28.41 -20.35 -9.16
C MET A 321 29.32 -21.33 -8.44
N GLY A 322 30.37 -20.83 -7.83
CA GLY A 322 31.23 -21.60 -6.92
C GLY A 322 30.37 -22.09 -5.74
N GLY A 323 29.79 -23.26 -5.90
CA GLY A 323 29.22 -24.03 -4.80
C GLY A 323 30.42 -24.59 -4.03
N GLY A 324 30.70 -24.03 -2.84
CA GLY A 324 31.55 -24.65 -1.86
C GLY A 324 30.91 -25.96 -1.40
N GLY A 325 31.15 -27.03 -2.12
CA GLY A 325 30.91 -28.37 -1.65
C GLY A 325 31.95 -28.69 -0.59
N GLY A 326 31.58 -28.65 0.65
CA GLY A 326 32.32 -29.26 1.76
C GLY A 326 32.10 -30.76 1.68
N ASP A 327 33.04 -31.47 1.11
CA ASP A 327 33.22 -32.89 1.40
C ASP A 327 33.75 -33.02 2.83
N ASN A 328 32.98 -33.70 3.69
CA ASN A 328 33.27 -34.74 4.68
C ASN A 328 32.15 -34.84 5.71
#